data_e1428c8ff5753aa3a3828c0d4445580f
#
_entry.id   e1428c8ff5753aa3a3828c0d4445580f
#
_cell.length_a   1.000
_cell.length_b   1.000
_cell.length_c   1.000
_cell.angle_alpha   90.00
_cell.angle_beta   90.00
_cell.angle_gamma   90.00
#
_symmetry.space_group_name_H-M   'P 1'
#
loop_
_entity.id
_entity.type
_entity.pdbx_description
1 polymer ?
#
loop_
_entity_poly.entity_id
_entity_poly.type
_entity_poly.pdbx_seq_one_letter_code
_entity_poly.pdbx_strand_id
1 'polypeptide(L)'
;RYLSYVPPRTAHAWVMRRNGVAAASGSAERPWLICIHGYQMGMPLVDFGAFRPEWLQKKLGLNLILPVLPLHGPRKIRRVSGDGMLSGDLLDTVHALAQTAWDLRRVVSWVRAQGATRIGVFGLSLGGYSTALLAAFERDLACAIAGIPATDFARLSWRHGPPDSLRVAEELGIGLNETSDLKRVISPLVLEPQIPHERRYIFGGSADQLVPPDQVRD
;
A
#
# COMPACT_ATOMS: atom_id res chain seq x y z
N ARG A 1 5.96 -19.16 -9.29
CA ARG A 1 5.10 -18.71 -10.43
C ARG A 1 5.17 -17.19 -10.61
N TYR A 2 5.11 -16.38 -9.52
CA TYR A 2 5.18 -14.91 -9.60
C TYR A 2 6.35 -14.39 -10.44
N LEU A 3 7.54 -14.94 -10.23
CA LEU A 3 8.77 -14.50 -10.91
C LEU A 3 8.76 -14.69 -12.43
N SER A 4 7.86 -15.52 -12.97
CA SER A 4 7.69 -15.69 -14.42
C SER A 4 6.79 -14.63 -15.07
N TYR A 5 6.03 -13.85 -14.29
CA TYR A 5 5.15 -12.84 -14.83
C TYR A 5 5.93 -11.65 -15.39
N VAL A 6 5.57 -11.20 -16.60
CA VAL A 6 6.22 -10.07 -17.27
C VAL A 6 5.65 -8.72 -16.84
N PRO A 7 4.30 -8.52 -16.79
CA PRO A 7 3.74 -7.19 -16.50
C PRO A 7 4.19 -6.57 -15.19
N PRO A 8 4.36 -7.31 -14.06
CA PRO A 8 4.84 -6.72 -12.81
C PRO A 8 6.28 -6.20 -12.84
N ARG A 9 7.09 -6.59 -13.82
CA ARG A 9 8.51 -6.18 -13.92
C ARG A 9 8.69 -4.69 -14.20
N THR A 10 7.69 -4.05 -14.83
CA THR A 10 7.72 -2.61 -15.10
C THR A 10 6.90 -1.89 -14.03
N ALA A 11 7.52 -0.95 -13.33
CA ALA A 11 6.82 -0.07 -12.40
C ALA A 11 6.10 1.05 -13.14
N HIS A 12 4.91 1.41 -12.69
CA HIS A 12 4.11 2.50 -13.21
C HIS A 12 3.66 3.42 -12.08
N ALA A 13 3.55 4.70 -12.36
CA ALA A 13 2.98 5.66 -11.42
C ALA A 13 2.33 6.83 -12.19
N TRP A 14 1.28 7.40 -11.60
CA TRP A 14 0.68 8.66 -12.07
C TRP A 14 1.32 9.80 -11.28
N VAL A 15 1.96 10.74 -11.98
CA VAL A 15 2.66 11.86 -11.36
C VAL A 15 1.90 13.14 -11.67
N MET A 16 1.51 13.85 -10.62
CA MET A 16 0.81 15.13 -10.71
C MET A 16 1.63 16.22 -10.04
N ARG A 17 2.31 17.01 -10.87
CA ARG A 17 3.01 18.22 -10.43
C ARG A 17 2.12 19.43 -10.67
N ARG A 18 2.13 20.36 -9.77
CA ARG A 18 1.50 21.65 -10.03
C ARG A 18 2.37 22.46 -10.97
N ASN A 19 1.91 22.62 -12.21
CA ASN A 19 2.52 23.53 -13.17
C ASN A 19 2.34 24.98 -12.67
N GLY A 20 3.40 25.74 -12.65
CA GLY A 20 3.35 27.17 -12.41
C GLY A 20 4.37 27.64 -11.41
N VAL A 21 5.24 28.49 -11.94
CA VAL A 21 6.39 29.16 -11.36
C VAL A 21 7.56 28.21 -11.15
N ALA A 22 8.47 28.19 -12.17
CA ALA A 22 9.87 27.93 -11.91
C ALA A 22 10.20 28.62 -10.59
N ALA A 23 10.87 27.92 -9.68
CA ALA A 23 11.26 28.47 -8.40
C ALA A 23 11.88 29.86 -8.63
N ALA A 24 11.06 30.89 -8.46
CA ALA A 24 11.61 32.20 -8.19
C ALA A 24 12.46 31.98 -6.95
N SER A 25 13.72 32.33 -7.05
CA SER A 25 14.73 32.19 -6.03
C SER A 25 14.10 32.47 -4.65
N GLY A 26 13.94 31.42 -3.81
CA GLY A 26 13.41 31.51 -2.46
C GLY A 26 12.04 30.87 -2.18
N SER A 27 11.34 30.25 -3.15
CA SER A 27 10.10 29.53 -2.84
C SER A 27 10.42 28.17 -2.22
N ALA A 28 9.92 27.96 -0.99
CA ALA A 28 9.98 26.66 -0.34
C ALA A 28 9.45 25.58 -1.27
N GLU A 29 10.23 24.52 -1.45
CA GLU A 29 9.87 23.38 -2.27
C GLU A 29 8.55 22.77 -1.81
N ARG A 30 7.70 22.35 -2.74
CA ARG A 30 6.41 21.77 -2.41
C ARG A 30 6.57 20.37 -1.86
N PRO A 31 5.87 20.02 -0.76
CA PRO A 31 5.88 18.68 -0.24
C PRO A 31 5.24 17.71 -1.24
N TRP A 32 5.68 16.46 -1.20
CA TRP A 32 5.13 15.37 -1.97
C TRP A 32 4.28 14.45 -1.10
N LEU A 33 3.20 13.93 -1.68
CA LEU A 33 2.42 12.87 -1.09
C LEU A 33 2.40 11.67 -2.04
N ILE A 34 2.79 10.51 -1.51
CA ILE A 34 2.70 9.22 -2.19
C ILE A 34 1.35 8.61 -1.80
N CYS A 35 0.45 8.45 -2.77
CA CYS A 35 -0.88 7.88 -2.55
C CYS A 35 -0.92 6.42 -3.01
N ILE A 36 -1.04 5.47 -2.09
CA ILE A 36 -0.95 4.03 -2.36
C ILE A 36 -2.36 3.43 -2.37
N HIS A 37 -2.75 2.91 -3.51
CA HIS A 37 -4.09 2.37 -3.75
C HIS A 37 -4.35 1.03 -3.04
N GLY A 38 -5.63 0.67 -2.91
CA GLY A 38 -6.10 -0.60 -2.36
C GLY A 38 -6.11 -1.75 -3.38
N TYR A 39 -6.54 -2.92 -2.90
CA TYR A 39 -6.75 -4.10 -3.74
C TYR A 39 -7.81 -3.82 -4.81
N GLN A 40 -7.63 -4.38 -6.00
CA GLN A 40 -8.47 -4.18 -7.20
C GLN A 40 -8.49 -2.74 -7.78
N MET A 41 -7.71 -1.83 -7.24
CA MET A 41 -7.50 -0.48 -7.76
C MET A 41 -6.30 -0.43 -8.74
N GLY A 42 -5.60 0.68 -8.84
CA GLY A 42 -4.43 0.86 -9.73
C GLY A 42 -4.79 1.37 -11.12
N MET A 43 -5.96 1.97 -11.27
CA MET A 43 -6.45 2.59 -12.49
C MET A 43 -6.80 4.06 -12.23
N PRO A 44 -6.47 5.00 -13.15
CA PRO A 44 -6.63 6.43 -12.90
C PRO A 44 -8.02 6.83 -12.40
N LEU A 45 -9.06 6.31 -13.04
CA LEU A 45 -10.45 6.65 -12.69
C LEU A 45 -10.79 6.28 -11.24
N VAL A 46 -10.34 5.11 -10.80
CA VAL A 46 -10.60 4.60 -9.44
C VAL A 46 -9.73 5.33 -8.42
N ASP A 47 -8.43 5.41 -8.71
CA ASP A 47 -7.45 6.01 -7.81
C ASP A 47 -7.70 7.51 -7.62
N PHE A 48 -8.05 8.22 -8.71
CA PHE A 48 -8.35 9.66 -8.63
C PHE A 48 -9.69 9.93 -7.94
N GLY A 49 -10.66 9.03 -8.06
CA GLY A 49 -11.88 9.09 -7.28
C GLY A 49 -11.63 8.95 -5.78
N ALA A 50 -10.79 7.98 -5.40
CA ALA A 50 -10.48 7.68 -4.00
C ALA A 50 -9.60 8.76 -3.33
N PHE A 51 -8.53 9.20 -3.98
CA PHE A 51 -7.56 10.13 -3.40
C PHE A 51 -7.86 11.60 -3.69
N ARG A 52 -8.73 11.90 -4.67
CA ARG A 52 -9.09 13.27 -5.07
C ARG A 52 -7.85 14.17 -5.29
N PRO A 53 -6.92 13.78 -6.17
CA PRO A 53 -5.60 14.43 -6.29
C PRO A 53 -5.68 15.92 -6.63
N GLU A 54 -6.66 16.33 -7.43
CA GLU A 54 -6.87 17.77 -7.73
C GLU A 54 -7.18 18.58 -6.47
N TRP A 55 -7.99 18.02 -5.56
CA TRP A 55 -8.31 18.68 -4.29
C TRP A 55 -7.05 18.82 -3.43
N LEU A 56 -6.27 17.74 -3.29
CA LEU A 56 -5.01 17.74 -2.55
C LEU A 56 -4.02 18.79 -3.11
N GLN A 57 -3.91 18.86 -4.45
CA GLN A 57 -3.06 19.88 -5.07
C GLN A 57 -3.55 21.30 -4.86
N LYS A 58 -4.86 21.55 -5.06
CA LYS A 58 -5.43 22.91 -4.99
C LYS A 58 -5.48 23.43 -3.56
N LYS A 59 -5.84 22.57 -2.59
CA LYS A 59 -6.04 22.97 -1.19
C LYS A 59 -4.79 22.89 -0.34
N LEU A 60 -3.96 21.85 -0.55
CA LEU A 60 -2.78 21.61 0.28
C LEU A 60 -1.47 21.93 -0.44
N GLY A 61 -1.51 22.26 -1.73
CA GLY A 61 -0.32 22.64 -2.49
C GLY A 61 0.66 21.48 -2.72
N LEU A 62 0.21 20.23 -2.63
CA LEU A 62 1.07 19.04 -2.73
C LEU A 62 1.40 18.68 -4.17
N ASN A 63 2.61 18.17 -4.40
CA ASN A 63 2.90 17.31 -5.52
C ASN A 63 2.48 15.88 -5.17
N LEU A 64 1.96 15.14 -6.14
CA LEU A 64 1.41 13.81 -5.90
C LEU A 64 2.04 12.78 -6.81
N ILE A 65 2.22 11.59 -6.26
CA ILE A 65 2.56 10.39 -7.03
C ILE A 65 1.68 9.24 -6.56
N LEU A 66 1.03 8.58 -7.50
CA LEU A 66 0.18 7.42 -7.27
C LEU A 66 0.84 6.21 -7.93
N PRO A 67 1.67 5.44 -7.20
CA PRO A 67 2.30 4.24 -7.73
C PRO A 67 1.26 3.14 -7.95
N VAL A 68 1.41 2.40 -9.04
CA VAL A 68 0.61 1.21 -9.31
C VAL A 68 1.32 -0.01 -8.72
N LEU A 69 0.65 -0.67 -7.78
CA LEU A 69 1.18 -1.87 -7.14
C LEU A 69 1.35 -3.04 -8.14
N PRO A 70 2.26 -3.98 -7.87
CA PRO A 70 2.39 -5.19 -8.69
C PRO A 70 1.03 -5.88 -8.89
N LEU A 71 0.83 -6.48 -10.05
CA LEU A 71 -0.40 -7.19 -10.44
C LEU A 71 -1.66 -6.32 -10.56
N HIS A 72 -1.55 -5.00 -10.40
CA HIS A 72 -2.68 -4.07 -10.53
C HIS A 72 -2.60 -3.22 -11.79
N GLY A 73 -3.74 -2.70 -12.22
CA GLY A 73 -3.86 -1.77 -13.35
C GLY A 73 -3.11 -2.25 -14.60
N PRO A 74 -2.17 -1.46 -15.16
CA PRO A 74 -1.37 -1.87 -16.32
C PRO A 74 -0.40 -3.01 -16.02
N ARG A 75 -0.18 -3.35 -14.75
CA ARG A 75 0.71 -4.45 -14.31
C ARG A 75 -0.05 -5.77 -14.06
N LYS A 76 -1.35 -5.80 -14.30
CA LYS A 76 -2.18 -7.00 -14.08
C LYS A 76 -1.81 -8.13 -15.02
N ILE A 77 -1.96 -9.36 -14.55
CA ILE A 77 -1.68 -10.60 -15.29
C ILE A 77 -2.96 -11.35 -15.70
N ARG A 78 -4.10 -10.92 -15.17
CA ARG A 78 -5.41 -11.49 -15.41
C ARG A 78 -6.42 -10.39 -15.69
N ARG A 79 -7.69 -10.77 -15.88
CA ARG A 79 -8.76 -9.84 -16.22
C ARG A 79 -9.01 -8.80 -15.13
N VAL A 80 -8.99 -9.21 -13.86
CA VAL A 80 -9.25 -8.34 -12.72
C VAL A 80 -7.93 -7.78 -12.18
N SER A 81 -7.94 -6.51 -11.82
CA SER A 81 -6.79 -5.84 -11.19
C SER A 81 -6.53 -6.45 -9.82
N GLY A 82 -5.28 -6.79 -9.53
CA GLY A 82 -4.87 -7.39 -8.26
C GLY A 82 -4.93 -8.92 -8.21
N ASP A 83 -5.54 -9.57 -9.20
CA ASP A 83 -5.58 -11.03 -9.24
C ASP A 83 -4.17 -11.63 -9.12
N GLY A 84 -4.02 -12.59 -8.20
CA GLY A 84 -2.76 -13.23 -7.89
C GLY A 84 -1.93 -12.56 -6.79
N MET A 85 -2.30 -11.35 -6.33
CA MET A 85 -1.59 -10.66 -5.23
C MET A 85 -1.83 -11.32 -3.87
N LEU A 86 -3.09 -11.60 -3.59
CA LEU A 86 -3.54 -12.29 -2.37
C LEU A 86 -4.10 -13.65 -2.78
N SER A 87 -3.28 -14.44 -3.45
CA SER A 87 -3.64 -15.79 -3.88
C SER A 87 -3.48 -16.78 -2.71
N GLY A 88 -4.05 -17.98 -2.86
CA GLY A 88 -3.79 -19.09 -1.93
C GLY A 88 -2.33 -19.58 -1.95
N ASP A 89 -1.52 -19.13 -2.92
CA ASP A 89 -0.08 -19.39 -2.97
C ASP A 89 0.67 -18.34 -2.14
N LEU A 90 1.16 -18.76 -0.98
CA LEU A 90 1.87 -17.88 -0.05
C LEU A 90 3.16 -17.31 -0.68
N LEU A 91 3.91 -18.10 -1.44
CA LEU A 91 5.16 -17.65 -2.06
C LEU A 91 4.91 -16.59 -3.13
N ASP A 92 3.89 -16.75 -3.96
CA ASP A 92 3.49 -15.73 -4.94
C ASP A 92 3.08 -14.42 -4.22
N THR A 93 2.34 -14.53 -3.10
CA THR A 93 1.95 -13.39 -2.26
C THR A 93 3.17 -12.70 -1.65
N VAL A 94 4.11 -13.46 -1.06
CA VAL A 94 5.36 -12.94 -0.50
C VAL A 94 6.16 -12.18 -1.55
N HIS A 95 6.34 -12.75 -2.74
CA HIS A 95 7.07 -12.07 -3.82
C HIS A 95 6.37 -10.79 -4.28
N ALA A 96 5.04 -10.81 -4.41
CA ALA A 96 4.27 -9.63 -4.81
C ALA A 96 4.38 -8.49 -3.79
N LEU A 97 4.31 -8.81 -2.49
CA LEU A 97 4.42 -7.83 -1.41
C LEU A 97 5.86 -7.35 -1.20
N ALA A 98 6.86 -8.23 -1.36
CA ALA A 98 8.26 -7.84 -1.36
C ALA A 98 8.59 -6.87 -2.51
N GLN A 99 8.07 -7.14 -3.71
CA GLN A 99 8.20 -6.20 -4.82
C GLN A 99 7.45 -4.89 -4.57
N THR A 100 6.28 -4.94 -3.92
CA THR A 100 5.56 -3.73 -3.50
C THR A 100 6.45 -2.86 -2.61
N ALA A 101 7.05 -3.43 -1.57
CA ALA A 101 7.93 -2.70 -0.67
C ALA A 101 9.15 -2.13 -1.41
N TRP A 102 9.77 -2.91 -2.31
CA TRP A 102 10.87 -2.47 -3.15
C TRP A 102 10.49 -1.31 -4.05
N ASP A 103 9.39 -1.44 -4.80
CA ASP A 103 8.92 -0.42 -5.74
C ASP A 103 8.59 0.89 -5.01
N LEU A 104 7.91 0.82 -3.86
CA LEU A 104 7.57 1.99 -3.06
C LEU A 104 8.81 2.70 -2.51
N ARG A 105 9.82 1.97 -2.06
CA ARG A 105 11.10 2.56 -1.67
C ARG A 105 11.81 3.22 -2.85
N ARG A 106 11.72 2.66 -4.06
CA ARG A 106 12.22 3.30 -5.29
C ARG A 106 11.44 4.57 -5.63
N VAL A 107 10.13 4.57 -5.39
CA VAL A 107 9.30 5.78 -5.53
C VAL A 107 9.76 6.87 -4.55
N VAL A 108 10.00 6.54 -3.28
CA VAL A 108 10.54 7.49 -2.28
C VAL A 108 11.90 8.04 -2.75
N SER A 109 12.79 7.17 -3.21
CA SER A 109 14.11 7.58 -3.73
C SER A 109 13.98 8.50 -4.96
N TRP A 110 13.06 8.18 -5.86
CA TRP A 110 12.79 9.00 -7.03
C TRP A 110 12.24 10.38 -6.65
N VAL A 111 11.30 10.44 -5.70
CA VAL A 111 10.74 11.69 -5.19
C VAL A 111 11.84 12.54 -4.53
N ARG A 112 12.74 11.94 -3.74
CA ARG A 112 13.92 12.62 -3.19
C ARG A 112 14.82 13.20 -4.29
N ALA A 113 15.07 12.44 -5.35
CA ALA A 113 15.85 12.89 -6.50
C ALA A 113 15.17 14.02 -7.30
N GLN A 114 13.87 14.24 -7.14
CA GLN A 114 13.19 15.45 -7.66
C GLN A 114 13.39 16.67 -6.75
N GLY A 115 14.20 16.54 -5.73
CA GLY A 115 14.55 17.57 -4.78
C GLY A 115 13.56 17.71 -3.61
N ALA A 116 12.64 16.76 -3.40
CA ALA A 116 11.65 16.80 -2.32
C ALA A 116 12.33 16.79 -0.94
N THR A 117 12.00 17.77 -0.09
CA THR A 117 12.47 17.85 1.29
C THR A 117 11.45 17.28 2.30
N ARG A 118 10.20 17.16 1.88
CA ARG A 118 9.09 16.65 2.70
C ARG A 118 8.29 15.63 1.90
N ILE A 119 8.23 14.40 2.38
CA ILE A 119 7.51 13.30 1.74
C ILE A 119 6.54 12.69 2.74
N GLY A 120 5.24 12.79 2.45
CA GLY A 120 4.19 12.05 3.16
C GLY A 120 3.78 10.81 2.36
N VAL A 121 3.22 9.84 3.05
CA VAL A 121 2.62 8.63 2.45
C VAL A 121 1.18 8.49 2.95
N PHE A 122 0.28 8.21 2.04
CA PHE A 122 -1.12 7.93 2.34
C PHE A 122 -1.59 6.70 1.55
N GLY A 123 -2.01 5.67 2.25
CA GLY A 123 -2.50 4.44 1.63
C GLY A 123 -3.87 4.01 2.14
N LEU A 124 -4.63 3.34 1.28
CA LEU A 124 -5.95 2.81 1.59
C LEU A 124 -5.96 1.28 1.51
N SER A 125 -6.50 0.59 2.51
CA SER A 125 -6.66 -0.87 2.56
C SER A 125 -5.30 -1.58 2.37
N LEU A 126 -5.08 -2.31 1.28
CA LEU A 126 -3.77 -2.85 0.89
C LEU A 126 -2.70 -1.75 0.80
N GLY A 127 -3.07 -0.53 0.39
CA GLY A 127 -2.20 0.64 0.44
C GLY A 127 -1.90 1.09 1.87
N GLY A 128 -2.87 0.97 2.78
CA GLY A 128 -2.68 1.21 4.21
C GLY A 128 -1.68 0.23 4.84
N TYR A 129 -1.82 -1.06 4.54
CA TYR A 129 -0.82 -2.08 4.85
C TYR A 129 0.56 -1.71 4.30
N SER A 130 0.63 -1.33 3.02
CA SER A 130 1.90 -0.94 2.37
C SER A 130 2.51 0.33 2.99
N THR A 131 1.67 1.25 3.49
CA THR A 131 2.09 2.44 4.24
C THR A 131 2.73 2.05 5.57
N ALA A 132 2.15 1.09 6.30
CA ALA A 132 2.71 0.58 7.55
C ALA A 132 4.08 -0.08 7.32
N LEU A 133 4.20 -0.92 6.27
CA LEU A 133 5.50 -1.48 5.88
C LEU A 133 6.52 -0.39 5.54
N LEU A 134 6.13 0.61 4.75
CA LEU A 134 7.05 1.68 4.35
C LEU A 134 7.51 2.51 5.55
N ALA A 135 6.64 2.74 6.54
CA ALA A 135 6.96 3.40 7.79
C ALA A 135 8.00 2.64 8.64
N ALA A 136 8.11 1.32 8.46
CA ALA A 136 9.13 0.50 9.10
C ALA A 136 10.50 0.54 8.36
N PHE A 137 10.53 0.97 7.11
CA PHE A 137 11.77 1.00 6.31
C PHE A 137 12.33 2.40 6.06
N GLU A 138 11.47 3.43 6.11
CA GLU A 138 11.83 4.82 5.77
C GLU A 138 11.74 5.72 7.01
N ARG A 139 12.87 6.30 7.42
CA ARG A 139 12.97 7.12 8.64
C ARG A 139 12.53 8.57 8.47
N ASP A 140 12.66 9.09 7.25
CA ASP A 140 12.56 10.53 6.97
C ASP A 140 11.20 10.94 6.39
N LEU A 141 10.17 10.08 6.54
CA LEU A 141 8.83 10.46 6.12
C LEU A 141 8.27 11.56 7.01
N ALA A 142 7.70 12.58 6.39
CA ALA A 142 7.04 13.67 7.07
C ALA A 142 5.75 13.22 7.78
N CYS A 143 5.04 12.27 7.18
CA CYS A 143 3.91 11.56 7.79
C CYS A 143 3.63 10.23 7.07
N ALA A 144 2.98 9.31 7.77
CA ALA A 144 2.40 8.09 7.23
C ALA A 144 0.94 7.99 7.66
N ILE A 145 0.03 7.89 6.69
CA ILE A 145 -1.42 7.82 6.92
C ILE A 145 -1.91 6.47 6.39
N ALA A 146 -2.26 5.57 7.29
CA ALA A 146 -2.82 4.26 6.96
C ALA A 146 -4.35 4.29 7.11
N GLY A 147 -5.05 4.38 5.98
CA GLY A 147 -6.52 4.35 5.96
C GLY A 147 -7.02 2.92 5.80
N ILE A 148 -7.95 2.51 6.68
CA ILE A 148 -8.56 1.16 6.66
C ILE A 148 -7.53 0.05 6.38
N PRO A 149 -6.37 0.02 7.06
CA PRO A 149 -5.26 -0.85 6.69
C PRO A 149 -5.58 -2.32 6.90
N ALA A 150 -5.33 -3.15 5.89
CA ALA A 150 -5.47 -4.60 5.96
C ALA A 150 -4.20 -5.22 6.58
N THR A 151 -3.94 -5.00 7.87
CA THR A 151 -2.67 -5.32 8.53
C THR A 151 -2.50 -6.79 8.86
N ASP A 152 -3.56 -7.47 9.28
CA ASP A 152 -3.56 -8.89 9.62
C ASP A 152 -4.19 -9.74 8.50
N PHE A 153 -3.38 -10.15 7.55
CA PHE A 153 -3.85 -11.02 6.47
C PHE A 153 -4.25 -12.43 6.93
N ALA A 154 -3.80 -12.89 8.09
CA ALA A 154 -4.22 -14.17 8.61
C ALA A 154 -5.70 -14.10 9.02
N ARG A 155 -6.04 -13.16 9.91
CA ARG A 155 -7.43 -12.93 10.31
C ARG A 155 -8.36 -12.64 9.13
N LEU A 156 -7.91 -11.80 8.18
CA LEU A 156 -8.71 -11.49 6.99
C LEU A 156 -8.93 -12.73 6.11
N SER A 157 -7.93 -13.60 5.96
CA SER A 157 -8.10 -14.85 5.22
C SER A 157 -9.09 -15.79 5.88
N TRP A 158 -9.06 -15.91 7.19
CA TRP A 158 -10.02 -16.73 7.94
C TRP A 158 -11.43 -16.14 7.96
N ARG A 159 -11.54 -14.81 7.94
CA ARG A 159 -12.84 -14.12 7.88
C ARG A 159 -13.51 -14.22 6.52
N HIS A 160 -12.74 -14.15 5.43
CA HIS A 160 -13.26 -14.02 4.06
C HIS A 160 -12.94 -15.20 3.15
N GLY A 161 -12.22 -16.18 3.65
CA GLY A 161 -11.87 -17.38 2.89
C GLY A 161 -13.10 -18.21 2.51
N PRO A 162 -13.05 -18.88 1.35
CA PRO A 162 -14.11 -19.82 0.99
C PRO A 162 -14.26 -20.91 2.06
N PRO A 163 -15.49 -21.22 2.51
CA PRO A 163 -15.72 -22.21 3.60
C PRO A 163 -15.05 -23.57 3.35
N ASP A 164 -15.10 -24.07 2.11
CA ASP A 164 -14.46 -25.35 1.76
C ASP A 164 -12.93 -25.29 1.91
N SER A 165 -12.32 -24.15 1.55
CA SER A 165 -10.86 -23.98 1.71
C SER A 165 -10.46 -23.91 3.18
N LEU A 166 -11.27 -23.26 4.02
CA LEU A 166 -11.05 -23.18 5.47
C LEU A 166 -11.20 -24.55 6.11
N ARG A 167 -12.23 -25.32 5.75
CA ARG A 167 -12.44 -26.68 6.23
C ARG A 167 -11.26 -27.59 5.88
N VAL A 168 -10.76 -27.53 4.64
CA VAL A 168 -9.59 -28.32 4.23
C VAL A 168 -8.35 -27.92 5.03
N ALA A 169 -8.15 -26.62 5.28
CA ALA A 169 -7.04 -26.17 6.11
C ALA A 169 -7.13 -26.73 7.53
N GLU A 170 -8.31 -26.67 8.16
CA GLU A 170 -8.56 -27.26 9.50
C GLU A 170 -8.30 -28.77 9.53
N GLU A 171 -8.78 -29.52 8.53
CA GLU A 171 -8.53 -30.96 8.40
C GLU A 171 -7.03 -31.30 8.30
N LEU A 172 -6.23 -30.35 7.77
CA LEU A 172 -4.76 -30.45 7.71
C LEU A 172 -4.05 -29.93 8.96
N GLY A 173 -4.80 -29.53 10.00
CA GLY A 173 -4.26 -28.97 11.23
C GLY A 173 -3.76 -27.53 11.09
N ILE A 174 -4.17 -26.82 10.04
CA ILE A 174 -3.81 -25.42 9.81
C ILE A 174 -4.97 -24.55 10.30
N GLY A 175 -4.80 -23.93 11.46
CA GLY A 175 -5.73 -22.97 12.03
C GLY A 175 -5.26 -21.51 11.86
N LEU A 176 -5.92 -20.61 12.59
CA LEU A 176 -5.56 -19.19 12.56
C LEU A 176 -4.11 -18.93 13.03
N ASN A 177 -3.67 -19.65 14.09
CA ASN A 177 -2.32 -19.47 14.65
C ASN A 177 -1.24 -19.88 13.65
N GLU A 178 -1.36 -21.06 13.05
CA GLU A 178 -0.44 -21.56 12.03
C GLU A 178 -0.43 -20.63 10.81
N THR A 179 -1.61 -20.13 10.41
CA THR A 179 -1.71 -19.16 9.31
C THR A 179 -1.04 -17.84 9.69
N SER A 180 -1.17 -17.39 10.92
CA SER A 180 -0.52 -16.16 11.43
C SER A 180 1.00 -16.32 11.41
N ASP A 181 1.51 -17.44 11.89
CA ASP A 181 2.95 -17.73 11.89
C ASP A 181 3.52 -17.76 10.46
N LEU A 182 2.84 -18.41 9.53
CA LEU A 182 3.23 -18.42 8.13
C LEU A 182 3.25 -17.03 7.50
N LYS A 183 2.30 -16.17 7.88
CA LYS A 183 2.18 -14.81 7.32
C LYS A 183 3.01 -13.75 8.04
N ARG A 184 3.70 -14.09 9.12
CA ARG A 184 4.61 -13.15 9.82
C ARG A 184 5.67 -12.56 8.90
N VAL A 185 6.14 -13.32 7.91
CA VAL A 185 7.16 -12.88 6.94
C VAL A 185 6.74 -11.65 6.12
N ILE A 186 5.44 -11.41 6.02
CA ILE A 186 4.87 -10.28 5.27
C ILE A 186 4.08 -9.32 6.18
N SER A 187 4.02 -9.53 7.49
CA SER A 187 3.17 -8.74 8.38
C SER A 187 3.87 -7.45 8.83
N PRO A 188 3.26 -6.28 8.67
CA PRO A 188 3.78 -5.04 9.26
C PRO A 188 3.71 -5.05 10.79
N LEU A 189 2.85 -5.90 11.39
CA LEU A 189 2.65 -5.99 12.84
C LEU A 189 3.86 -6.54 13.61
N VAL A 190 4.83 -7.14 12.92
CA VAL A 190 6.08 -7.63 13.53
C VAL A 190 7.26 -6.68 13.35
N LEU A 191 7.02 -5.50 12.79
CA LEU A 191 8.04 -4.51 12.48
C LEU A 191 7.86 -3.25 13.32
N GLU A 192 8.97 -2.69 13.78
CA GLU A 192 8.96 -1.39 14.48
C GLU A 192 8.96 -0.24 13.47
N PRO A 193 7.97 0.67 13.53
CA PRO A 193 7.97 1.86 12.68
C PRO A 193 9.17 2.76 13.00
N GLN A 194 9.86 3.23 11.94
CA GLN A 194 11.06 4.07 12.08
C GLN A 194 10.73 5.57 12.18
N ILE A 195 9.48 5.96 11.95
CA ILE A 195 9.04 7.36 12.06
C ILE A 195 8.39 7.61 13.44
N PRO A 196 8.50 8.84 13.99
CA PRO A 196 7.91 9.20 15.28
C PRO A 196 6.38 8.99 15.30
N HIS A 197 5.85 8.66 16.49
CA HIS A 197 4.42 8.41 16.68
C HIS A 197 3.55 9.58 16.19
N GLU A 198 3.97 10.81 16.42
CA GLU A 198 3.26 12.05 16.07
C GLU A 198 3.12 12.27 14.56
N ARG A 199 3.81 11.45 13.76
CA ARG A 199 3.75 11.48 12.29
C ARG A 199 3.01 10.28 11.70
N ARG A 200 2.43 9.43 12.56
CA ARG A 200 1.67 8.23 12.17
C ARG A 200 0.20 8.45 12.42
N TYR A 201 -0.60 8.23 11.41
CA TYR A 201 -2.04 8.40 11.46
C TYR A 201 -2.71 7.15 10.93
N ILE A 202 -3.69 6.65 11.67
CA ILE A 202 -4.48 5.48 11.30
C ILE A 202 -5.95 5.85 11.42
N PHE A 203 -6.76 5.42 10.47
CA PHE A 203 -8.21 5.51 10.57
C PHE A 203 -8.88 4.27 9.97
N GLY A 204 -10.04 3.90 10.50
CA GLY A 204 -10.86 2.79 10.04
C GLY A 204 -12.34 3.14 10.05
N GLY A 205 -13.14 2.38 9.35
CA GLY A 205 -14.60 2.48 9.38
C GLY A 205 -15.18 1.66 10.54
N SER A 206 -15.98 2.27 11.40
CA SER A 206 -16.60 1.55 12.53
C SER A 206 -17.55 0.43 12.11
N ALA A 207 -18.08 0.48 10.88
CA ALA A 207 -18.99 -0.50 10.29
C ALA A 207 -18.36 -1.22 9.09
N ASP A 208 -17.04 -1.16 8.91
CA ASP A 208 -16.36 -1.82 7.80
C ASP A 208 -16.39 -3.34 7.99
N GLN A 209 -16.97 -4.03 7.03
CA GLN A 209 -17.10 -5.50 7.04
C GLN A 209 -15.96 -6.18 6.27
N LEU A 210 -15.25 -5.45 5.42
CA LEU A 210 -14.11 -5.97 4.65
C LEU A 210 -12.81 -5.90 5.46
N VAL A 211 -12.55 -4.74 6.05
CA VAL A 211 -11.41 -4.51 6.95
C VAL A 211 -11.96 -4.05 8.29
N PRO A 212 -12.27 -5.00 9.20
CA PRO A 212 -12.95 -4.68 10.45
C PRO A 212 -12.13 -3.72 11.33
N PRO A 213 -12.80 -3.00 12.28
CA PRO A 213 -12.16 -2.02 13.14
C PRO A 213 -11.01 -2.55 14.00
N ASP A 214 -10.93 -3.84 14.25
CA ASP A 214 -9.82 -4.47 14.99
C ASP A 214 -8.48 -4.38 14.24
N GLN A 215 -8.50 -4.30 12.91
CA GLN A 215 -7.30 -4.10 12.08
C GLN A 215 -6.59 -2.74 12.31
N VAL A 216 -7.26 -1.77 12.94
CA VAL A 216 -6.68 -0.44 13.24
C VAL A 216 -6.29 -0.29 14.71
N ARG A 217 -6.52 -1.31 15.53
CA ARG A 217 -6.18 -1.31 16.96
C ARG A 217 -4.86 -2.00 17.26
N ASP A 218 -4.49 -2.95 16.41
CA ASP A 218 -3.25 -3.71 16.47
C ASP A 218 -2.13 -2.95 15.74
#